data_3762edb0357007a0f3b57f367cfdb49d
#
_entry.id   3762edb0357007a0f3b57f367cfdb49d
#
_cell.length_a   1.000
_cell.length_b   1.000
_cell.length_c   1.000
_cell.angle_alpha   90.00
_cell.angle_beta   90.00
_cell.angle_gamma   90.00
#
_symmetry.space_group_name_H-M   'P 1'
#
loop_
_entity.id
_entity.type
_entity.pdbx_description
1 polymer ?
#
loop_
_entity_poly.entity_id
_entity_poly.type
_entity_poly.pdbx_seq_one_letter_code
_entity_poly.pdbx_strand_id
1 'polypeptide(L)'
;MATQQNGYTTVPHNTYDDFRTYALSHGVNVDYTYGNQCWDICALLWYQYGLRLLTGNGYAYGCWTIMRDFNAQPPFSQVTRLEDVKRGDCVVFAQHGSWYTGHIGFADEDYNGGATLRILGQNQGQGSASGTPSNVINYNAQWFLGAFRNSNWYTPPVPPTPSSSKKKHFPWVLYTNKLRQSR
;
A
#
# COMPACT_ATOMS: atom_id res chain seq x y z
N MET A 1 12.00 20.46 -2.11
CA MET A 1 10.67 21.00 -1.77
C MET A 1 9.63 20.13 -2.47
N ALA A 2 8.66 19.61 -1.72
CA ALA A 2 7.56 18.85 -2.33
C ALA A 2 6.75 19.78 -3.24
N THR A 3 6.59 19.41 -4.51
CA THR A 3 5.76 20.14 -5.45
C THR A 3 4.30 19.82 -5.11
N GLN A 4 3.56 20.79 -4.57
CA GLN A 4 2.11 20.68 -4.49
C GLN A 4 1.54 21.07 -5.86
N GLN A 5 0.91 20.12 -6.51
CA GLN A 5 0.12 20.38 -7.70
C GLN A 5 -1.34 20.16 -7.28
N ASN A 6 -2.17 21.22 -7.42
CA ASN A 6 -3.60 21.16 -7.10
C ASN A 6 -3.95 20.86 -5.63
N GLY A 7 -3.11 21.30 -4.68
CA GLY A 7 -3.32 21.08 -3.26
C GLY A 7 -2.92 19.72 -2.74
N TYR A 8 -2.38 18.81 -3.57
CA TYR A 8 -1.85 17.51 -3.15
C TYR A 8 -0.35 17.37 -3.44
N THR A 9 0.33 16.56 -2.64
CA THR A 9 1.77 16.29 -2.79
C THR A 9 2.03 15.19 -3.82
N THR A 10 3.00 15.43 -4.71
CA THR A 10 3.50 14.41 -5.66
C THR A 10 4.72 13.67 -5.12
N VAL A 11 5.19 14.01 -3.92
CA VAL A 11 6.30 13.29 -3.27
C VAL A 11 5.79 11.97 -2.73
N PRO A 12 6.45 10.85 -3.04
CA PRO A 12 6.06 9.55 -2.51
C PRO A 12 6.08 9.52 -0.98
N HIS A 13 5.03 8.98 -0.40
CA HIS A 13 5.00 8.63 1.00
C HIS A 13 5.79 7.33 1.21
N ASN A 14 6.68 7.33 2.19
CA ASN A 14 7.57 6.19 2.41
C ASN A 14 6.87 4.99 3.07
N THR A 15 5.77 5.25 3.76
CA THR A 15 4.99 4.22 4.46
C THR A 15 3.50 4.42 4.22
N TYR A 16 2.73 3.35 4.45
CA TYR A 16 1.26 3.48 4.45
C TYR A 16 0.79 4.44 5.55
N ASP A 17 1.43 4.46 6.72
CA ASP A 17 1.03 5.35 7.83
C ASP A 17 1.19 6.83 7.48
N ASP A 18 2.25 7.19 6.77
CA ASP A 18 2.44 8.57 6.28
C ASP A 18 1.36 8.93 5.27
N PHE A 19 1.08 8.04 4.31
CA PHE A 19 0.03 8.23 3.31
C PHE A 19 -1.36 8.31 3.96
N ARG A 20 -1.65 7.44 4.91
CA ARG A 20 -2.90 7.43 5.67
C ARG A 20 -3.14 8.75 6.42
N THR A 21 -2.11 9.24 7.10
CA THR A 21 -2.17 10.51 7.84
C THR A 21 -2.47 11.68 6.89
N TYR A 22 -1.82 11.69 5.73
CA TYR A 22 -2.09 12.66 4.68
C TYR A 22 -3.54 12.55 4.19
N ALA A 23 -4.00 11.37 3.81
CA ALA A 23 -5.32 11.12 3.26
C ALA A 23 -6.46 11.52 4.23
N LEU A 24 -6.29 11.28 5.53
CA LEU A 24 -7.27 11.66 6.56
C LEU A 24 -7.38 13.17 6.79
N SER A 25 -6.40 13.94 6.33
CA SER A 25 -6.38 15.39 6.50
C SER A 25 -6.59 16.19 5.20
N HIS A 26 -6.59 15.54 4.04
CA HIS A 26 -6.65 16.17 2.73
C HIS A 26 -7.72 15.53 1.85
N GLY A 27 -8.56 16.38 1.25
CA GLY A 27 -9.36 15.98 0.11
C GLY A 27 -8.50 16.06 -1.17
N VAL A 28 -8.56 15.03 -2.00
CA VAL A 28 -7.77 14.91 -3.22
C VAL A 28 -8.69 14.83 -4.43
N ASN A 29 -8.43 15.64 -5.45
CA ASN A 29 -9.08 15.60 -6.74
C ASN A 29 -7.99 15.78 -7.81
N VAL A 30 -7.46 14.67 -8.32
CA VAL A 30 -6.29 14.69 -9.20
C VAL A 30 -6.61 15.03 -10.64
N ASP A 31 -7.85 14.81 -11.08
CA ASP A 31 -8.29 15.06 -12.45
C ASP A 31 -9.24 16.26 -12.59
N TYR A 32 -9.56 16.95 -11.48
CA TYR A 32 -10.51 18.06 -11.39
C TYR A 32 -11.93 17.74 -11.85
N THR A 33 -12.29 16.46 -11.83
CA THR A 33 -13.58 16.01 -12.35
C THR A 33 -14.41 15.40 -11.22
N TYR A 34 -15.65 15.80 -11.10
CA TYR A 34 -16.66 15.28 -10.14
C TYR A 34 -16.29 15.44 -8.65
N GLY A 35 -15.31 16.29 -8.29
CA GLY A 35 -14.86 16.45 -6.91
C GLY A 35 -13.99 15.27 -6.44
N ASN A 36 -13.86 15.12 -5.13
CA ASN A 36 -13.00 14.08 -4.53
C ASN A 36 -13.64 12.69 -4.64
N GLN A 37 -13.29 11.94 -5.66
CA GLN A 37 -13.81 10.59 -5.86
C GLN A 37 -12.92 9.53 -5.17
N CYS A 38 -13.45 8.33 -5.01
CA CYS A 38 -12.70 7.19 -4.45
C CYS A 38 -11.44 6.87 -5.27
N TRP A 39 -11.49 7.10 -6.58
CA TRP A 39 -10.37 6.91 -7.48
C TRP A 39 -9.24 7.91 -7.24
N ASP A 40 -9.55 9.18 -6.91
CA ASP A 40 -8.55 10.24 -6.83
C ASP A 40 -7.47 9.99 -5.78
N ILE A 41 -7.85 9.57 -4.58
CA ILE A 41 -6.85 9.28 -3.53
C ILE A 41 -5.98 8.06 -3.91
N CYS A 42 -6.55 7.11 -4.63
CA CYS A 42 -5.79 5.98 -5.13
C CYS A 42 -4.88 6.39 -6.29
N ALA A 43 -5.38 7.18 -7.24
CA ALA A 43 -4.61 7.69 -8.36
C ALA A 43 -3.43 8.57 -7.92
N LEU A 44 -3.58 9.33 -6.82
CA LEU A 44 -2.48 10.08 -6.22
C LEU A 44 -1.29 9.17 -5.92
N LEU A 45 -1.51 7.99 -5.37
CA LEU A 45 -0.42 7.06 -5.07
C LEU A 45 0.34 6.67 -6.35
N TRP A 46 -0.36 6.36 -7.45
CA TRP A 46 0.29 6.06 -8.73
C TRP A 46 1.08 7.26 -9.27
N TYR A 47 0.52 8.47 -9.18
CA TYR A 47 1.20 9.69 -9.62
C TYR A 47 2.49 9.97 -8.85
N GLN A 48 2.54 9.62 -7.57
CA GLN A 48 3.77 9.75 -6.77
C GLN A 48 4.92 8.88 -7.28
N TYR A 49 4.62 7.85 -8.06
CA TYR A 49 5.61 6.98 -8.72
C TYR A 49 5.75 7.27 -10.22
N GLY A 50 5.19 8.38 -10.71
CA GLY A 50 5.22 8.73 -12.14
C GLY A 50 4.35 7.84 -13.02
N LEU A 51 3.42 7.09 -12.41
CA LEU A 51 2.49 6.19 -13.06
C LEU A 51 1.08 6.80 -13.11
N ARG A 52 0.17 6.12 -13.80
CA ARG A 52 -1.26 6.44 -13.81
C ARG A 52 -2.07 5.25 -13.41
N LEU A 53 -3.04 5.44 -12.50
CA LEU A 53 -4.06 4.45 -12.21
C LEU A 53 -5.15 4.57 -13.27
N LEU A 54 -5.31 3.54 -14.10
CA LEU A 54 -6.24 3.53 -15.23
C LEU A 54 -7.52 2.77 -14.85
N THR A 55 -8.67 3.27 -15.30
CA THR A 55 -9.98 2.62 -15.11
C THR A 55 -10.45 1.89 -16.35
N GLY A 56 -9.99 2.30 -17.53
CA GLY A 56 -10.39 1.76 -18.83
C GLY A 56 -11.83 2.12 -19.26
N ASN A 57 -12.77 2.15 -18.33
CA ASN A 57 -14.18 2.46 -18.58
C ASN A 57 -14.71 3.66 -17.77
N GLY A 58 -13.84 4.37 -17.07
CA GLY A 58 -14.22 5.51 -16.24
C GLY A 58 -14.79 5.16 -14.86
N TYR A 59 -14.87 3.87 -14.49
CA TYR A 59 -15.41 3.40 -13.21
C TYR A 59 -14.35 2.75 -12.35
N ALA A 60 -14.48 2.85 -11.03
CA ALA A 60 -13.49 2.33 -10.08
C ALA A 60 -13.23 0.82 -10.26
N TYR A 61 -14.26 0.00 -10.48
CA TYR A 61 -14.08 -1.43 -10.71
C TYR A 61 -13.24 -1.76 -11.95
N GLY A 62 -13.21 -0.86 -12.93
CA GLY A 62 -12.43 -1.01 -14.16
C GLY A 62 -10.91 -1.03 -13.89
N CYS A 63 -10.46 -0.44 -12.78
CA CYS A 63 -9.06 -0.53 -12.36
C CYS A 63 -8.58 -1.98 -12.25
N TRP A 64 -9.46 -2.89 -11.87
CA TRP A 64 -9.16 -4.32 -11.78
C TRP A 64 -9.63 -5.09 -13.03
N THR A 65 -10.90 -5.02 -13.39
CA THR A 65 -11.50 -5.90 -14.41
C THR A 65 -10.95 -5.67 -15.82
N ILE A 66 -10.55 -4.42 -16.11
CA ILE A 66 -10.07 -4.03 -17.45
C ILE A 66 -8.57 -3.72 -17.45
N MET A 67 -8.06 -3.10 -16.37
CA MET A 67 -6.72 -2.50 -16.36
C MET A 67 -5.76 -3.12 -15.34
N ARG A 68 -6.08 -4.28 -14.74
CA ARG A 68 -5.28 -4.88 -13.68
C ARG A 68 -3.80 -5.01 -14.03
N ASP A 69 -3.49 -5.49 -15.24
CA ASP A 69 -2.11 -5.73 -15.66
C ASP A 69 -1.36 -4.43 -15.93
N PHE A 70 -2.05 -3.41 -16.45
CA PHE A 70 -1.50 -2.07 -16.66
C PHE A 70 -1.27 -1.33 -15.35
N ASN A 71 -2.12 -1.55 -14.35
CA ASN A 71 -2.01 -0.91 -13.04
C ASN A 71 -0.99 -1.60 -12.12
N ALA A 72 -0.63 -2.85 -12.43
CA ALA A 72 0.37 -3.63 -11.69
C ALA A 72 1.79 -3.42 -12.23
N GLN A 73 2.19 -2.16 -12.39
CA GLN A 73 3.56 -1.80 -12.73
C GLN A 73 4.40 -1.54 -11.48
N PRO A 74 5.69 -1.89 -11.45
CA PRO A 74 6.52 -1.61 -10.28
C PRO A 74 6.42 -0.15 -9.81
N PRO A 75 6.27 0.12 -8.50
CA PRO A 75 6.39 -0.84 -7.39
C PRO A 75 5.11 -1.63 -7.05
N PHE A 76 4.06 -1.54 -7.89
CA PHE A 76 2.78 -2.21 -7.62
C PHE A 76 2.77 -3.65 -8.15
N SER A 77 2.18 -4.55 -7.38
CA SER A 77 1.93 -5.95 -7.74
C SER A 77 0.49 -6.33 -7.46
N GLN A 78 0.00 -7.36 -8.14
CA GLN A 78 -1.38 -7.85 -7.97
C GLN A 78 -1.53 -8.67 -6.68
N VAL A 79 -2.67 -8.47 -6.00
CA VAL A 79 -3.19 -9.34 -4.93
C VAL A 79 -4.54 -9.86 -5.41
N THR A 80 -4.60 -11.15 -5.72
CA THR A 80 -5.76 -11.78 -6.39
C THR A 80 -6.72 -12.47 -5.42
N ARG A 81 -6.29 -12.69 -4.19
CA ARG A 81 -7.06 -13.40 -3.17
C ARG A 81 -7.31 -12.46 -2.00
N LEU A 82 -8.56 -12.47 -1.49
CA LEU A 82 -8.96 -11.62 -0.38
C LEU A 82 -8.16 -11.92 0.90
N GLU A 83 -7.87 -13.19 1.16
CA GLU A 83 -7.10 -13.63 2.33
C GLU A 83 -5.64 -13.17 2.34
N ASP A 84 -5.13 -12.75 1.18
CA ASP A 84 -3.77 -12.22 1.05
C ASP A 84 -3.70 -10.69 1.22
N VAL A 85 -4.86 -10.03 1.36
CA VAL A 85 -4.93 -8.57 1.52
C VAL A 85 -4.27 -8.15 2.82
N LYS A 86 -3.36 -7.19 2.71
CA LYS A 86 -2.64 -6.57 3.81
C LYS A 86 -2.97 -5.09 3.93
N ARG A 87 -2.80 -4.57 5.12
CA ARG A 87 -2.94 -3.14 5.38
C ARG A 87 -2.06 -2.34 4.43
N GLY A 88 -2.65 -1.36 3.73
CA GLY A 88 -1.98 -0.55 2.71
C GLY A 88 -2.20 -1.04 1.27
N ASP A 89 -2.77 -2.22 1.05
CA ASP A 89 -3.13 -2.65 -0.30
C ASP A 89 -4.27 -1.77 -0.86
N CYS A 90 -4.14 -1.33 -2.10
CA CYS A 90 -5.19 -0.61 -2.82
C CYS A 90 -6.22 -1.60 -3.35
N VAL A 91 -7.36 -1.70 -2.68
CA VAL A 91 -8.41 -2.73 -2.92
C VAL A 91 -9.47 -2.20 -3.86
N VAL A 92 -9.84 -3.01 -4.84
CA VAL A 92 -10.90 -2.73 -5.81
C VAL A 92 -12.10 -3.64 -5.57
N PHE A 93 -13.29 -3.03 -5.58
CA PHE A 93 -14.56 -3.71 -5.35
C PHE A 93 -15.48 -3.65 -6.56
N ALA A 94 -16.27 -4.70 -6.73
CA ALA A 94 -17.27 -4.84 -7.78
C ALA A 94 -18.42 -3.83 -7.63
N GLN A 95 -19.16 -3.67 -8.72
CA GLN A 95 -20.45 -2.97 -8.72
C GLN A 95 -21.46 -3.74 -7.88
N HIS A 96 -22.22 -3.02 -7.07
CA HIS A 96 -23.36 -3.58 -6.33
C HIS A 96 -24.32 -2.49 -5.85
N GLY A 97 -25.60 -2.77 -5.86
CA GLY A 97 -26.64 -1.85 -5.36
C GLY A 97 -26.49 -0.42 -5.90
N SER A 98 -26.42 0.56 -5.02
CA SER A 98 -26.18 1.97 -5.36
C SER A 98 -24.74 2.28 -5.80
N TRP A 99 -23.81 1.35 -5.60
CA TRP A 99 -22.39 1.47 -5.99
C TRP A 99 -22.15 0.97 -7.41
N TYR A 100 -22.90 1.51 -8.38
CA TYR A 100 -22.84 1.08 -9.79
C TYR A 100 -21.48 1.33 -10.46
N THR A 101 -20.64 2.17 -9.89
CA THR A 101 -19.26 2.42 -10.35
C THR A 101 -18.25 1.46 -9.72
N GLY A 102 -18.70 0.58 -8.80
CA GLY A 102 -17.81 -0.10 -7.88
C GLY A 102 -17.18 0.87 -6.88
N HIS A 103 -16.14 0.42 -6.22
CA HIS A 103 -15.38 1.25 -5.27
C HIS A 103 -13.90 0.88 -5.29
N ILE A 104 -13.06 1.82 -4.82
CA ILE A 104 -11.62 1.62 -4.64
C ILE A 104 -11.14 2.39 -3.41
N GLY A 105 -10.22 1.81 -2.67
CA GLY A 105 -9.64 2.41 -1.48
C GLY A 105 -8.48 1.58 -0.95
N PHE A 106 -7.95 1.92 0.20
CA PHE A 106 -6.83 1.19 0.80
C PHE A 106 -7.31 0.36 1.98
N ALA A 107 -6.89 -0.89 2.07
CA ALA A 107 -7.09 -1.70 3.27
C ALA A 107 -6.43 -1.01 4.47
N ASP A 108 -7.20 -0.69 5.52
CA ASP A 108 -6.71 -0.04 6.74
C ASP A 108 -6.27 -1.07 7.81
N GLU A 109 -6.43 -2.33 7.50
CA GLU A 109 -5.98 -3.49 8.29
C GLU A 109 -5.71 -4.68 7.38
N ASP A 110 -5.02 -5.71 7.90
CA ASP A 110 -4.93 -7.00 7.24
C ASP A 110 -6.32 -7.65 7.24
N TYR A 111 -6.69 -8.32 6.14
CA TYR A 111 -7.95 -9.07 6.14
C TYR A 111 -7.90 -10.22 7.16
N ASN A 112 -8.94 -10.32 7.97
CA ASN A 112 -9.01 -11.24 9.12
C ASN A 112 -10.00 -12.42 8.93
N GLY A 113 -10.53 -12.58 7.71
CA GLY A 113 -11.52 -13.62 7.39
C GLY A 113 -12.98 -13.20 7.67
N GLY A 114 -13.22 -11.96 8.10
CA GLY A 114 -14.57 -11.45 8.39
C GLY A 114 -15.40 -11.09 7.16
N ALA A 115 -16.66 -10.73 7.39
CA ALA A 115 -17.57 -10.29 6.33
C ALA A 115 -17.23 -8.91 5.77
N THR A 116 -16.39 -8.14 6.45
CA THR A 116 -16.00 -6.78 6.08
C THR A 116 -14.49 -6.61 6.09
N LEU A 117 -14.02 -5.62 5.33
CA LEU A 117 -12.67 -5.10 5.36
C LEU A 117 -12.73 -3.60 5.68
N ARG A 118 -11.87 -3.12 6.57
CA ARG A 118 -11.75 -1.68 6.83
C ARG A 118 -11.03 -1.01 5.67
N ILE A 119 -11.65 0.04 5.12
CA ILE A 119 -11.15 0.73 3.92
C ILE A 119 -10.99 2.22 4.22
N LEU A 120 -9.79 2.72 4.01
CA LEU A 120 -9.48 4.15 3.88
C LEU A 120 -9.80 4.59 2.46
N GLY A 121 -10.61 5.61 2.26
CA GLY A 121 -10.93 6.11 0.93
C GLY A 121 -11.71 7.41 0.95
N GLN A 122 -11.98 7.93 -0.23
CA GLN A 122 -12.80 9.11 -0.45
C GLN A 122 -14.16 8.73 -1.04
N ASN A 123 -15.11 9.67 -0.97
CA ASN A 123 -16.46 9.49 -1.49
C ASN A 123 -17.10 8.18 -1.02
N GLN A 124 -16.97 7.90 0.28
CA GLN A 124 -17.51 6.69 0.91
C GLN A 124 -18.23 7.03 2.21
N GLY A 125 -19.41 6.45 2.42
CA GLY A 125 -20.22 6.71 3.60
C GLY A 125 -20.70 8.16 3.70
N GLN A 126 -20.76 8.69 4.91
CA GLN A 126 -21.10 10.10 5.15
C GLN A 126 -19.88 10.98 4.84
N GLY A 127 -20.08 12.05 4.10
CA GLY A 127 -19.02 13.03 3.79
C GLY A 127 -18.40 12.86 2.40
N SER A 128 -19.13 12.27 1.46
CA SER A 128 -18.73 12.17 0.05
C SER A 128 -18.77 13.50 -0.71
N ALA A 129 -19.00 14.63 -0.02
CA ALA A 129 -19.03 15.92 -0.65
C ALA A 129 -17.65 16.30 -1.21
N SER A 130 -17.66 17.03 -2.34
CA SER A 130 -16.44 17.59 -2.93
C SER A 130 -15.64 18.37 -1.88
N GLY A 131 -14.35 18.10 -1.78
CA GLY A 131 -13.44 18.77 -0.84
C GLY A 131 -13.27 18.09 0.52
N THR A 132 -14.02 16.99 0.82
CA THR A 132 -13.82 16.28 2.08
C THR A 132 -12.56 15.39 2.04
N PRO A 133 -11.82 15.28 3.17
CA PRO A 133 -10.75 14.31 3.31
C PRO A 133 -11.26 12.86 3.20
N SER A 134 -10.32 11.92 3.08
CA SER A 134 -10.63 10.49 3.21
C SER A 134 -11.15 10.16 4.60
N ASN A 135 -11.93 9.11 4.70
CA ASN A 135 -12.38 8.52 5.95
C ASN A 135 -12.15 7.01 5.96
N VAL A 136 -12.46 6.36 7.06
CA VAL A 136 -12.37 4.90 7.19
C VAL A 136 -13.76 4.32 7.42
N ILE A 137 -14.13 3.34 6.61
CA ILE A 137 -15.39 2.59 6.76
C ILE A 137 -15.14 1.08 6.75
N ASN A 138 -16.12 0.31 7.25
CA ASN A 138 -16.17 -1.12 7.02
C ASN A 138 -16.92 -1.39 5.72
N TYR A 139 -16.24 -1.98 4.75
CA TYR A 139 -16.78 -2.31 3.45
C TYR A 139 -17.03 -3.83 3.33
N ASN A 140 -18.09 -4.25 2.65
CA ASN A 140 -18.41 -5.66 2.54
C ASN A 140 -17.38 -6.39 1.65
N ALA A 141 -16.70 -7.37 2.25
CA ALA A 141 -15.61 -8.11 1.63
C ALA A 141 -16.05 -9.01 0.46
N GLN A 142 -17.34 -9.39 0.39
CA GLN A 142 -17.88 -10.22 -0.71
C GLN A 142 -17.73 -9.57 -2.10
N TRP A 143 -17.59 -8.24 -2.17
CA TRP A 143 -17.46 -7.50 -3.43
C TRP A 143 -16.01 -7.33 -3.88
N PHE A 144 -15.06 -7.93 -3.18
CA PHE A 144 -13.65 -7.90 -3.54
C PHE A 144 -13.41 -8.42 -4.96
N LEU A 145 -12.69 -7.66 -5.78
CA LEU A 145 -12.22 -8.07 -7.10
C LEU A 145 -10.74 -8.42 -7.11
N GLY A 146 -9.95 -7.64 -6.40
CA GLY A 146 -8.51 -7.75 -6.29
C GLY A 146 -7.92 -6.51 -5.65
N ALA A 147 -6.60 -6.51 -5.47
CA ALA A 147 -5.89 -5.36 -4.94
C ALA A 147 -4.51 -5.20 -5.57
N PHE A 148 -3.93 -4.02 -5.37
CA PHE A 148 -2.57 -3.68 -5.77
C PHE A 148 -1.75 -3.37 -4.53
N ARG A 149 -0.62 -4.06 -4.40
CA ARG A 149 0.34 -3.89 -3.28
C ARG A 149 1.49 -3.01 -3.71
N ASN A 150 1.72 -1.92 -2.99
CA ASN A 150 2.92 -1.11 -3.15
C ASN A 150 4.08 -1.75 -2.38
N SER A 151 5.02 -2.38 -3.07
CA SER A 151 6.14 -3.08 -2.44
C SER A 151 7.04 -2.18 -1.58
N ASN A 152 7.07 -0.87 -1.85
CA ASN A 152 7.89 0.07 -1.07
C ASN A 152 7.35 0.31 0.35
N TRP A 153 6.07 0.02 0.60
CA TRP A 153 5.48 0.12 1.93
C TRP A 153 5.70 -1.11 2.80
N TYR A 154 6.10 -2.22 2.18
CA TYR A 154 6.39 -3.48 2.84
C TYR A 154 7.89 -3.67 2.92
N THR A 155 8.53 -3.04 3.90
CA THR A 155 9.93 -3.36 4.19
C THR A 155 9.95 -4.75 4.83
N PRO A 156 10.63 -5.74 4.25
CA PRO A 156 10.85 -7.00 4.93
C PRO A 156 11.50 -6.69 6.29
N PRO A 157 11.12 -7.39 7.37
CA PRO A 157 11.82 -7.23 8.64
C PRO A 157 13.31 -7.40 8.36
N VAL A 158 14.09 -6.36 8.70
CA VAL A 158 15.55 -6.43 8.55
C VAL A 158 16.00 -7.67 9.32
N PRO A 159 16.65 -8.65 8.66
CA PRO A 159 17.17 -9.81 9.38
C PRO A 159 17.98 -9.29 10.56
N PRO A 160 17.84 -9.87 11.76
CA PRO A 160 18.59 -9.40 12.91
C PRO A 160 20.05 -9.36 12.51
N THR A 161 20.66 -8.17 12.62
CA THR A 161 22.10 -8.01 12.36
C THR A 161 22.80 -9.11 13.15
N PRO A 162 23.61 -9.96 12.52
CA PRO A 162 24.31 -11.00 13.25
C PRO A 162 25.00 -10.32 14.41
N SER A 163 24.58 -10.62 15.63
CA SER A 163 25.27 -10.17 16.83
C SER A 163 26.74 -10.43 16.57
N SER A 164 27.55 -9.39 16.61
CA SER A 164 29.01 -9.54 16.49
C SER A 164 29.41 -10.43 17.64
N SER A 165 29.40 -11.76 17.41
CA SER A 165 29.92 -12.70 18.36
C SER A 165 31.35 -12.28 18.53
N LYS A 166 31.66 -11.72 19.71
CA LYS A 166 33.02 -11.43 20.11
C LYS A 166 33.82 -12.67 19.73
N LYS A 167 34.69 -12.54 18.71
CA LYS A 167 35.63 -13.60 18.34
C LYS A 167 36.32 -14.00 19.63
N LYS A 168 35.94 -15.16 20.18
CA LYS A 168 36.72 -15.74 21.25
C LYS A 168 38.10 -15.92 20.64
N HIS A 169 39.03 -15.10 21.02
CA HIS A 169 40.46 -15.30 20.76
C HIS A 169 40.80 -16.66 21.37
N PHE A 170 40.83 -17.69 20.55
CA PHE A 170 41.49 -18.92 20.91
C PHE A 170 42.98 -18.65 20.94
N PRO A 171 43.66 -18.73 22.11
CA PRO A 171 45.09 -18.53 22.17
C PRO A 171 45.79 -19.73 21.52
N TRP A 172 46.12 -19.57 20.24
CA TRP A 172 46.95 -20.54 19.47
C TRP A 172 48.45 -20.54 19.91
N VAL A 173 48.78 -20.07 21.10
CA VAL A 173 50.17 -19.87 21.51
C VAL A 173 50.59 -20.81 22.66
N LEU A 174 50.20 -22.05 22.68
CA LEU A 174 50.76 -22.99 23.70
C LEU A 174 51.05 -24.41 23.22
N TYR A 175 51.20 -24.64 21.93
CA TYR A 175 51.50 -26.03 21.47
C TYR A 175 52.78 -26.21 20.64
N THR A 176 53.74 -25.25 20.61
CA THR A 176 54.97 -25.41 19.82
C THR A 176 56.26 -25.48 20.63
N ASN A 177 56.25 -25.59 21.97
CA ASN A 177 57.49 -25.62 22.75
C ASN A 177 57.72 -26.86 23.63
N LYS A 178 57.17 -28.03 23.25
CA LYS A 178 57.46 -29.30 24.00
C LYS A 178 58.08 -30.43 23.18
N LEU A 179 58.76 -30.14 22.07
CA LEU A 179 59.46 -31.16 21.28
C LEU A 179 60.88 -30.77 20.89
N ARG A 180 61.65 -30.17 21.82
CA ARG A 180 63.09 -29.97 21.65
C ARG A 180 63.79 -30.05 22.98
N GLN A 181 63.72 -31.20 23.67
CA GLN A 181 64.73 -31.60 24.67
C GLN A 181 64.62 -33.13 24.85
N SER A 182 65.19 -33.88 23.92
CA SER A 182 65.70 -35.24 24.14
C SER A 182 66.57 -35.60 22.95
N ARG A 183 67.84 -35.11 23.02
CA ARG A 183 69.07 -35.81 22.58
C ARG A 183 70.27 -35.07 23.10
#